data_46d8ed79a62660d2992859f1eb36a876
#
_entry.id   46d8ed79a62660d2992859f1eb36a876
#
_cell.length_a   1.000
_cell.length_b   1.000
_cell.length_c   1.000
_cell.angle_alpha   90.00
_cell.angle_beta   90.00
_cell.angle_gamma   90.00
#
_symmetry.space_group_name_H-M   'P 1'
#
loop_
_entity.id
_entity.type
_entity.pdbx_description
1 polymer ?
#
loop_
_entity_poly.entity_id
_entity_poly.type
_entity_poly.pdbx_seq_one_letter_code
_entity_poly.pdbx_strand_id
1 'polypeptide(L)'
;MGKPGFWDDQEGAARTSAAHARAQKRLELFRGLEGDVADLGDLAEMAAEDEEMAAELDAQLGSAERRLAELEEARLFSGEYDAGDAVVTVHAGAGGTDSQDWAEILLRMYLRWAERRGFEVEMLEASPGEEAGLKSATFIARGENAYGLFAAERGVHRLVRISPFDSSARRHTSFAQVDVGPVVEDSVEVEVDEGDLRIDTYRASGAGGQHVNKTDSAVRITHIPTGVVVQCQNERSQTQNKAVAMQLLRSKLIELEERKRSEEMAKARGEVKDVAWGSQIRSYVMHPYTMVKDHRTEHEVGDVQRVLDGDIDEFIRDYLNKTAAASAS
;
A
#
# COMPACT_ATOMS: atom_id res chain seq x y z
N MET A 1 -13.61 -16.20 -15.65
CA MET A 1 -12.94 -16.16 -16.96
C MET A 1 -13.79 -16.74 -18.11
N GLY A 2 -14.67 -17.71 -17.91
CA GLY A 2 -15.49 -18.32 -18.96
C GLY A 2 -16.84 -17.64 -19.27
N LYS A 3 -17.15 -16.49 -18.70
CA LYS A 3 -18.40 -15.78 -18.97
C LYS A 3 -18.27 -14.92 -20.24
N PRO A 4 -19.31 -14.86 -21.11
CA PRO A 4 -19.32 -13.93 -22.23
C PRO A 4 -19.17 -12.49 -21.72
N GLY A 5 -18.35 -11.67 -22.38
CA GLY A 5 -18.07 -10.29 -21.99
C GLY A 5 -17.03 -10.09 -20.86
N PHE A 6 -16.42 -11.16 -20.34
CA PHE A 6 -15.40 -11.06 -19.27
C PHE A 6 -14.18 -10.21 -19.68
N TRP A 7 -13.80 -10.25 -20.95
CA TRP A 7 -12.65 -9.55 -21.50
C TRP A 7 -12.97 -8.13 -21.98
N ASP A 8 -14.25 -7.71 -21.94
CA ASP A 8 -14.68 -6.39 -22.36
C ASP A 8 -14.29 -5.34 -21.28
N ASP A 9 -14.24 -5.75 -20.01
CA ASP A 9 -13.65 -4.98 -18.91
C ASP A 9 -12.19 -5.44 -18.70
N GLN A 10 -11.25 -4.76 -19.33
CA GLN A 10 -9.82 -5.11 -19.28
C GLN A 10 -9.24 -5.03 -17.86
N GLU A 11 -9.64 -4.03 -17.08
CA GLU A 11 -9.14 -3.84 -15.71
C GLU A 11 -9.70 -4.91 -14.75
N GLY A 12 -11.00 -5.17 -14.80
CA GLY A 12 -11.64 -6.23 -14.02
C GLY A 12 -11.14 -7.62 -14.42
N ALA A 13 -10.90 -7.85 -15.73
CA ALA A 13 -10.32 -9.09 -16.24
C ALA A 13 -8.87 -9.27 -15.77
N ALA A 14 -8.05 -8.22 -15.78
CA ALA A 14 -6.67 -8.25 -15.29
C ALA A 14 -6.62 -8.53 -13.78
N ARG A 15 -7.41 -7.83 -12.96
CA ARG A 15 -7.54 -8.08 -11.52
C ARG A 15 -7.96 -9.52 -11.21
N THR A 16 -9.00 -10.02 -11.90
CA THR A 16 -9.49 -11.38 -11.70
C THR A 16 -8.47 -12.42 -12.13
N SER A 17 -7.75 -12.18 -13.22
CA SER A 17 -6.69 -13.07 -13.72
C SER A 17 -5.51 -13.11 -12.75
N ALA A 18 -5.08 -11.97 -12.22
CA ALA A 18 -4.03 -11.88 -11.21
C ALA A 18 -4.44 -12.58 -9.90
N ALA A 19 -5.68 -12.37 -9.43
CA ALA A 19 -6.21 -13.05 -8.25
C ALA A 19 -6.28 -14.58 -8.45
N HIS A 20 -6.69 -15.03 -9.63
CA HIS A 20 -6.72 -16.46 -9.98
C HIS A 20 -5.31 -17.05 -10.01
N ALA A 21 -4.34 -16.37 -10.64
CA ALA A 21 -2.97 -16.83 -10.71
C ALA A 21 -2.33 -16.95 -9.30
N ARG A 22 -2.58 -15.97 -8.41
CA ARG A 22 -2.14 -16.03 -7.02
C ARG A 22 -2.78 -17.20 -6.25
N ALA A 23 -4.08 -17.41 -6.41
CA ALA A 23 -4.79 -18.52 -5.77
C ALA A 23 -4.27 -19.88 -6.27
N GLN A 24 -3.98 -20.00 -7.56
CA GLN A 24 -3.43 -21.21 -8.15
C GLN A 24 -2.01 -21.48 -7.64
N LYS A 25 -1.13 -20.47 -7.62
CA LYS A 25 0.22 -20.58 -7.06
C LYS A 25 0.18 -21.04 -5.60
N ARG A 26 -0.73 -20.45 -4.79
CA ARG A 26 -0.92 -20.83 -3.38
C ARG A 26 -1.38 -22.29 -3.23
N LEU A 27 -2.29 -22.74 -4.09
CA LEU A 27 -2.78 -24.12 -4.07
C LEU A 27 -1.68 -25.11 -4.48
N GLU A 28 -0.84 -24.76 -5.45
CA GLU A 28 0.32 -25.57 -5.87
C GLU A 28 1.36 -25.67 -4.76
N LEU A 29 1.67 -24.56 -4.07
CA LEU A 29 2.56 -24.56 -2.91
C LEU A 29 2.02 -25.45 -1.78
N PHE A 30 0.71 -25.34 -1.47
CA PHE A 30 0.09 -26.15 -0.44
C PHE A 30 0.15 -27.64 -0.78
N ARG A 31 -0.19 -28.04 -2.02
CA ARG A 31 -0.13 -29.43 -2.46
C ARG A 31 1.30 -29.98 -2.48
N GLY A 32 2.26 -29.12 -2.88
CA GLY A 32 3.68 -29.47 -2.81
C GLY A 32 4.13 -29.75 -1.39
N LEU A 33 3.71 -28.90 -0.43
CA LEU A 33 4.02 -29.11 0.99
C LEU A 33 3.35 -30.36 1.57
N GLU A 34 2.10 -30.69 1.19
CA GLU A 34 1.45 -31.95 1.59
C GLU A 34 2.26 -33.17 1.11
N GLY A 35 2.77 -33.13 -0.13
CA GLY A 35 3.66 -34.17 -0.66
C GLY A 35 4.97 -34.27 0.11
N ASP A 36 5.67 -33.11 0.28
CA ASP A 36 6.94 -33.08 1.02
C ASP A 36 6.79 -33.63 2.45
N VAL A 37 5.70 -33.29 3.17
CA VAL A 37 5.45 -33.79 4.54
C VAL A 37 5.22 -35.30 4.55
N ALA A 38 4.52 -35.85 3.53
CA ALA A 38 4.34 -37.29 3.40
C ALA A 38 5.69 -38.01 3.17
N ASP A 39 6.51 -37.48 2.25
CA ASP A 39 7.83 -38.03 1.92
C ASP A 39 8.80 -37.93 3.11
N LEU A 40 8.74 -36.87 3.93
CA LEU A 40 9.53 -36.72 5.15
C LEU A 40 9.22 -37.80 6.18
N GLY A 41 7.97 -38.30 6.27
CA GLY A 41 7.61 -39.40 7.14
C GLY A 41 8.36 -40.69 6.78
N ASP A 42 8.35 -41.02 5.51
CA ASP A 42 9.04 -42.23 4.99
C ASP A 42 10.57 -42.09 5.14
N LEU A 43 11.11 -40.88 4.83
CA LEU A 43 12.54 -40.60 4.96
C LEU A 43 13.02 -40.66 6.42
N ALA A 44 12.21 -40.24 7.38
CA ALA A 44 12.55 -40.28 8.80
C ALA A 44 12.71 -41.72 9.34
N GLU A 45 11.91 -42.66 8.84
CA GLU A 45 12.09 -44.10 9.18
C GLU A 45 13.41 -44.66 8.64
N MET A 46 13.82 -44.23 7.44
CA MET A 46 15.07 -44.66 6.80
C MET A 46 16.33 -44.01 7.43
N ALA A 47 16.20 -42.74 7.81
CA ALA A 47 17.29 -41.95 8.41
C ALA A 47 17.71 -42.40 9.82
N ALA A 48 16.90 -43.24 10.49
CA ALA A 48 17.20 -43.75 11.82
C ALA A 48 18.48 -44.60 11.89
N GLU A 49 18.91 -45.20 10.77
CA GLU A 49 20.05 -46.11 10.70
C GLU A 49 21.16 -45.61 9.74
N ASP A 50 21.00 -44.45 9.06
CA ASP A 50 21.92 -43.94 8.05
C ASP A 50 22.17 -42.44 8.19
N GLU A 51 23.42 -42.05 8.43
CA GLU A 51 23.86 -40.67 8.66
C GLU A 51 23.72 -39.79 7.39
N GLU A 52 23.85 -40.36 6.18
CA GLU A 52 23.65 -39.68 4.91
C GLU A 52 22.17 -39.35 4.68
N MET A 53 21.27 -40.27 5.00
CA MET A 53 19.81 -40.07 5.00
C MET A 53 19.36 -39.08 6.06
N ALA A 54 20.02 -39.01 7.20
CA ALA A 54 19.72 -38.00 8.23
C ALA A 54 20.04 -36.57 7.74
N ALA A 55 21.14 -36.37 7.02
CA ALA A 55 21.48 -35.08 6.43
C ALA A 55 20.48 -34.64 5.32
N GLU A 56 20.00 -35.60 4.52
CA GLU A 56 18.96 -35.36 3.52
C GLU A 56 17.63 -34.97 4.18
N LEU A 57 17.25 -35.66 5.26
CA LEU A 57 16.05 -35.36 6.05
C LEU A 57 16.09 -33.91 6.58
N ASP A 58 17.23 -33.50 7.16
CA ASP A 58 17.39 -32.12 7.68
C ASP A 58 17.27 -31.07 6.56
N ALA A 59 17.83 -31.35 5.38
CA ALA A 59 17.73 -30.45 4.23
C ALA A 59 16.28 -30.31 3.71
N GLN A 60 15.57 -31.43 3.61
CA GLN A 60 14.17 -31.46 3.17
C GLN A 60 13.24 -30.83 4.21
N LEU A 61 13.46 -31.08 5.51
CA LEU A 61 12.71 -30.47 6.60
C LEU A 61 12.86 -28.92 6.54
N GLY A 62 14.09 -28.42 6.41
CA GLY A 62 14.35 -26.99 6.27
C GLY A 62 13.73 -26.39 5.01
N SER A 63 13.53 -27.17 3.93
CA SER A 63 12.79 -26.74 2.74
C SER A 63 11.29 -26.66 2.99
N ALA A 64 10.70 -27.67 3.65
CA ALA A 64 9.30 -27.71 4.00
C ALA A 64 8.92 -26.57 4.99
N GLU A 65 9.77 -26.30 5.97
CA GLU A 65 9.59 -25.18 6.92
C GLU A 65 9.57 -23.82 6.21
N ARG A 66 10.46 -23.59 5.22
CA ARG A 66 10.45 -22.35 4.42
C ARG A 66 9.15 -22.20 3.63
N ARG A 67 8.68 -23.27 2.96
CA ARG A 67 7.42 -23.27 2.20
C ARG A 67 6.20 -23.05 3.09
N LEU A 68 6.23 -23.63 4.30
CA LEU A 68 5.17 -23.39 5.29
C LEU A 68 5.14 -21.91 5.70
N ALA A 69 6.31 -21.33 5.98
CA ALA A 69 6.40 -19.91 6.34
C ALA A 69 5.91 -18.99 5.22
N GLU A 70 6.17 -19.31 3.94
CA GLU A 70 5.63 -18.58 2.78
C GLU A 70 4.10 -18.67 2.70
N LEU A 71 3.52 -19.86 2.96
CA LEU A 71 2.07 -20.04 2.98
C LEU A 71 1.40 -19.30 4.15
N GLU A 72 2.02 -19.33 5.33
CA GLU A 72 1.56 -18.59 6.50
C GLU A 72 1.61 -17.07 6.24
N GLU A 73 2.71 -16.57 5.69
CA GLU A 73 2.84 -15.16 5.31
C GLU A 73 1.79 -14.76 4.26
N ALA A 74 1.58 -15.58 3.22
CA ALA A 74 0.58 -15.33 2.19
C ALA A 74 -0.87 -15.27 2.73
N ARG A 75 -1.16 -15.89 3.89
CA ARG A 75 -2.47 -15.83 4.56
C ARG A 75 -2.70 -14.48 5.23
N LEU A 76 -1.64 -13.76 5.60
CA LEU A 76 -1.73 -12.50 6.32
C LEU A 76 -2.19 -11.34 5.41
N PHE A 77 -2.07 -11.51 4.09
CA PHE A 77 -2.42 -10.50 3.09
C PHE A 77 -3.79 -10.80 2.47
N SER A 78 -4.84 -10.21 3.06
CA SER A 78 -6.24 -10.35 2.61
C SER A 78 -6.83 -9.04 2.08
N GLY A 79 -6.16 -7.92 2.25
CA GLY A 79 -6.57 -6.61 1.75
C GLY A 79 -6.43 -6.49 0.23
N GLU A 80 -7.26 -5.66 -0.36
CA GLU A 80 -7.32 -5.46 -1.83
C GLU A 80 -5.97 -5.03 -2.41
N TYR A 81 -5.22 -4.21 -1.69
CA TYR A 81 -3.95 -3.63 -2.12
C TYR A 81 -2.71 -4.37 -1.57
N ASP A 82 -2.87 -5.30 -0.62
CA ASP A 82 -1.75 -5.92 0.10
C ASP A 82 -0.72 -6.57 -0.80
N ALA A 83 -1.15 -7.16 -1.92
CA ALA A 83 -0.29 -7.85 -2.88
C ALA A 83 0.48 -6.90 -3.83
N GLY A 84 0.16 -5.60 -3.80
CA GLY A 84 0.70 -4.59 -4.71
C GLY A 84 1.98 -3.92 -4.19
N ASP A 85 2.44 -2.96 -4.99
CA ASP A 85 3.59 -2.11 -4.70
C ASP A 85 3.25 -1.07 -3.62
N ALA A 86 4.27 -0.58 -2.91
CA ALA A 86 4.13 0.40 -1.84
C ALA A 86 4.77 1.74 -2.19
N VAL A 87 4.11 2.84 -1.88
CA VAL A 87 4.73 4.16 -1.73
C VAL A 87 4.99 4.37 -0.25
N VAL A 88 6.25 4.59 0.10
CA VAL A 88 6.69 4.78 1.49
C VAL A 88 7.29 6.17 1.64
N THR A 89 6.82 6.92 2.63
CA THR A 89 7.34 8.25 2.96
C THR A 89 7.80 8.27 4.41
N VAL A 90 9.04 8.68 4.63
CA VAL A 90 9.62 8.89 5.96
C VAL A 90 9.71 10.38 6.22
N HIS A 91 9.15 10.86 7.33
CA HIS A 91 9.16 12.26 7.74
C HIS A 91 9.88 12.43 9.09
N ALA A 92 10.73 13.45 9.18
CA ALA A 92 11.24 13.89 10.48
C ALA A 92 10.10 14.47 11.33
N GLY A 93 9.99 14.01 12.57
CA GLY A 93 9.01 14.51 13.54
C GLY A 93 9.63 15.50 14.54
N ALA A 94 9.15 15.45 15.79
CA ALA A 94 9.68 16.28 16.86
C ALA A 94 11.11 15.85 17.25
N GLY A 95 12.04 16.81 17.41
CA GLY A 95 13.42 16.58 17.85
C GLY A 95 14.50 17.40 17.11
N GLY A 96 14.10 18.33 16.24
CA GLY A 96 15.04 19.19 15.51
C GLY A 96 16.01 18.41 14.63
N THR A 97 17.31 18.76 14.65
CA THR A 97 18.36 18.08 13.86
C THR A 97 18.45 16.58 14.18
N ASP A 98 18.26 16.18 15.43
CA ASP A 98 18.23 14.76 15.83
C ASP A 98 17.09 13.97 15.15
N SER A 99 15.93 14.59 14.93
CA SER A 99 14.81 13.92 14.24
C SER A 99 15.05 13.80 12.73
N GLN A 100 15.76 14.77 12.12
CA GLN A 100 16.15 14.72 10.71
C GLN A 100 17.20 13.62 10.47
N ASP A 101 18.16 13.46 11.36
CA ASP A 101 19.12 12.36 11.33
C ASP A 101 18.45 11.00 11.58
N TRP A 102 17.46 10.95 12.49
CA TRP A 102 16.67 9.75 12.73
C TRP A 102 15.87 9.33 11.48
N ALA A 103 15.27 10.26 10.76
CA ALA A 103 14.56 9.97 9.52
C ALA A 103 15.49 9.37 8.46
N GLU A 104 16.73 9.84 8.36
CA GLU A 104 17.74 9.27 7.45
C GLU A 104 18.15 7.85 7.85
N ILE A 105 18.34 7.61 9.15
CA ILE A 105 18.64 6.27 9.67
C ILE A 105 17.50 5.30 9.37
N LEU A 106 16.24 5.70 9.58
CA LEU A 106 15.06 4.88 9.26
C LEU A 106 14.97 4.59 7.77
N LEU A 107 15.15 5.61 6.92
CA LEU A 107 15.18 5.41 5.47
C LEU A 107 16.21 4.34 5.10
N ARG A 108 17.43 4.46 5.59
CA ARG A 108 18.51 3.48 5.33
C ARG A 108 18.14 2.08 5.82
N MET A 109 17.50 1.94 6.98
CA MET A 109 17.00 0.67 7.51
C MET A 109 16.00 0.03 6.53
N TYR A 110 15.03 0.79 6.05
CA TYR A 110 14.02 0.28 5.11
C TYR A 110 14.59 -0.05 3.74
N LEU A 111 15.52 0.74 3.22
CA LEU A 111 16.20 0.43 1.95
C LEU A 111 16.98 -0.88 2.02
N ARG A 112 17.73 -1.11 3.12
CA ARG A 112 18.45 -2.36 3.35
C ARG A 112 17.52 -3.56 3.50
N TRP A 113 16.41 -3.38 4.22
CA TRP A 113 15.40 -4.41 4.34
C TRP A 113 14.74 -4.73 3.00
N ALA A 114 14.39 -3.72 2.22
CA ALA A 114 13.82 -3.89 0.88
C ALA A 114 14.77 -4.65 -0.05
N GLU A 115 16.08 -4.31 -0.04
CA GLU A 115 17.11 -5.02 -0.79
C GLU A 115 17.21 -6.50 -0.38
N ARG A 116 17.21 -6.80 0.93
CA ARG A 116 17.23 -8.18 1.45
C ARG A 116 16.01 -8.99 1.05
N ARG A 117 14.85 -8.36 0.95
CA ARG A 117 13.59 -8.95 0.48
C ARG A 117 13.50 -9.07 -1.04
N GLY A 118 14.44 -8.48 -1.78
CA GLY A 118 14.47 -8.48 -3.24
C GLY A 118 13.45 -7.52 -3.87
N PHE A 119 13.01 -6.51 -3.14
CA PHE A 119 12.17 -5.45 -3.70
C PHE A 119 13.01 -4.51 -4.58
N GLU A 120 12.45 -4.12 -5.72
CA GLU A 120 12.99 -3.04 -6.52
C GLU A 120 12.58 -1.70 -5.91
N VAL A 121 13.57 -0.84 -5.61
CA VAL A 121 13.32 0.44 -4.94
C VAL A 121 13.61 1.59 -5.89
N GLU A 122 12.65 2.49 -6.03
CA GLU A 122 12.75 3.74 -6.80
C GLU A 122 12.57 4.94 -5.86
N MET A 123 13.63 5.75 -5.72
CA MET A 123 13.55 7.00 -4.95
C MET A 123 12.82 8.07 -5.77
N LEU A 124 11.71 8.59 -5.24
CA LEU A 124 10.94 9.66 -5.88
C LEU A 124 11.42 11.05 -5.45
N GLU A 125 11.60 11.25 -4.16
CA GLU A 125 11.96 12.54 -3.58
C GLU A 125 12.77 12.37 -2.30
N ALA A 126 13.71 13.28 -2.06
CA ALA A 126 14.41 13.40 -0.79
C ALA A 126 14.67 14.87 -0.50
N SER A 127 14.12 15.36 0.61
CA SER A 127 14.31 16.72 1.10
C SER A 127 15.38 16.71 2.20
N PRO A 128 16.57 17.30 1.99
CA PRO A 128 17.64 17.29 2.98
C PRO A 128 17.25 18.08 4.24
N GLY A 129 17.84 17.69 5.36
CA GLY A 129 17.78 18.42 6.62
C GLY A 129 18.51 19.76 6.54
N GLU A 130 18.38 20.58 7.57
CA GLU A 130 19.04 21.90 7.61
C GLU A 130 20.52 21.79 7.94
N GLU A 131 20.90 20.93 8.88
CA GLU A 131 22.27 20.69 9.32
C GLU A 131 22.73 19.26 9.06
N ALA A 132 21.81 18.29 9.18
CA ALA A 132 22.06 16.87 8.96
C ALA A 132 20.76 16.13 8.66
N GLY A 133 20.87 14.93 8.09
CA GLY A 133 19.74 14.03 7.86
C GLY A 133 18.75 14.50 6.79
N LEU A 134 17.50 14.10 6.91
CA LEU A 134 16.41 14.35 5.96
C LEU A 134 15.19 14.95 6.66
N LYS A 135 14.54 15.94 6.04
CA LYS A 135 13.20 16.40 6.44
C LYS A 135 12.14 15.38 6.05
N SER A 136 12.25 14.87 4.84
CA SER A 136 11.40 13.81 4.32
C SER A 136 12.07 13.07 3.17
N ALA A 137 11.67 11.82 2.95
CA ALA A 137 12.04 11.05 1.76
C ALA A 137 10.89 10.14 1.36
N THR A 138 10.65 10.02 0.05
CA THR A 138 9.62 9.16 -0.52
C THR A 138 10.23 8.21 -1.54
N PHE A 139 9.89 6.93 -1.45
CA PHE A 139 10.29 5.92 -2.42
C PHE A 139 9.15 4.97 -2.74
N ILE A 140 9.23 4.31 -3.89
CA ILE A 140 8.39 3.19 -4.26
C ILE A 140 9.17 1.90 -4.00
N ALA A 141 8.53 0.92 -3.37
CA ALA A 141 9.01 -0.45 -3.27
C ALA A 141 8.12 -1.34 -4.14
N ARG A 142 8.70 -1.97 -5.16
CA ARG A 142 8.01 -2.85 -6.09
C ARG A 142 8.30 -4.30 -5.77
N GLY A 143 7.27 -5.12 -5.68
CA GLY A 143 7.39 -6.55 -5.43
C GLY A 143 6.14 -7.16 -4.82
N GLU A 144 6.08 -8.48 -4.80
CA GLU A 144 4.94 -9.23 -4.25
C GLU A 144 4.74 -8.91 -2.76
N ASN A 145 3.55 -8.46 -2.38
CA ASN A 145 3.13 -8.07 -1.03
C ASN A 145 3.91 -6.87 -0.43
N ALA A 146 4.55 -6.05 -1.25
CA ALA A 146 5.32 -4.90 -0.75
C ALA A 146 4.43 -3.96 0.09
N TYR A 147 3.23 -3.61 -0.40
CA TYR A 147 2.32 -2.75 0.36
C TYR A 147 1.88 -3.38 1.68
N GLY A 148 1.46 -4.65 1.69
CA GLY A 148 1.00 -5.33 2.90
C GLY A 148 2.08 -5.40 3.98
N LEU A 149 3.34 -5.64 3.58
CA LEU A 149 4.49 -5.68 4.48
C LEU A 149 4.86 -4.28 5.02
N PHE A 150 4.99 -3.28 4.13
CA PHE A 150 5.31 -1.92 4.56
C PHE A 150 4.18 -1.29 5.38
N ALA A 151 2.91 -1.62 5.13
CA ALA A 151 1.77 -1.14 5.90
C ALA A 151 1.87 -1.50 7.39
N ALA A 152 2.53 -2.62 7.73
CA ALA A 152 2.83 -3.00 9.10
C ALA A 152 3.82 -2.04 9.81
N GLU A 153 4.61 -1.30 9.04
CA GLU A 153 5.61 -0.34 9.56
C GLU A 153 5.10 1.10 9.66
N ARG A 154 3.85 1.34 9.23
CA ARG A 154 3.24 2.67 9.26
C ARG A 154 3.02 3.15 10.70
N GLY A 155 3.52 4.34 10.99
CA GLY A 155 3.32 5.00 12.28
C GLY A 155 4.54 5.78 12.76
N VAL A 156 4.56 6.10 14.04
CA VAL A 156 5.61 6.90 14.67
C VAL A 156 6.69 6.00 15.26
N HIS A 157 7.95 6.28 14.92
CA HIS A 157 9.14 5.59 15.41
C HIS A 157 9.92 6.51 16.34
N ARG A 158 10.20 6.05 17.55
CA ARG A 158 10.88 6.81 18.60
C ARG A 158 12.32 6.35 18.77
N LEU A 159 13.28 7.27 18.68
CA LEU A 159 14.69 7.03 19.00
C LEU A 159 15.06 7.67 20.33
N VAL A 160 15.80 6.96 21.17
CA VAL A 160 16.40 7.46 22.41
C VAL A 160 17.90 7.16 22.40
N ARG A 161 18.73 8.21 22.25
CA ARG A 161 20.18 8.08 22.21
C ARG A 161 20.86 9.30 22.82
N ILE A 162 22.19 9.23 23.01
CA ILE A 162 23.00 10.42 23.21
C ILE A 162 23.08 11.17 21.88
N SER A 163 22.71 12.45 21.87
CA SER A 163 22.73 13.26 20.66
C SER A 163 24.16 13.50 20.16
N PRO A 164 24.49 13.21 18.91
CA PRO A 164 25.77 13.59 18.31
C PRO A 164 25.86 15.08 18.00
N PHE A 165 24.74 15.82 18.05
CA PHE A 165 24.65 17.26 17.75
C PHE A 165 24.64 18.11 19.01
N ASP A 166 24.50 17.52 20.20
CA ASP A 166 24.55 18.22 21.49
C ASP A 166 25.97 18.21 22.06
N SER A 167 26.59 19.36 22.13
CA SER A 167 27.94 19.53 22.72
C SER A 167 28.05 19.04 24.17
N SER A 168 26.93 18.97 24.91
CA SER A 168 26.84 18.46 26.28
C SER A 168 26.61 16.95 26.36
N ALA A 169 26.58 16.24 25.24
CA ALA A 169 26.35 14.79 25.13
C ALA A 169 25.13 14.30 25.92
N ARG A 170 24.06 15.06 25.93
CA ARG A 170 22.81 14.71 26.62
C ARG A 170 22.01 13.68 25.86
N ARG A 171 21.20 12.94 26.59
CA ARG A 171 20.24 11.99 26.02
C ARG A 171 19.05 12.73 25.43
N HIS A 172 18.79 12.54 24.14
CA HIS A 172 17.65 13.11 23.42
C HIS A 172 16.66 12.03 22.99
N THR A 173 15.42 12.45 22.83
CA THR A 173 14.35 11.64 22.25
C THR A 173 13.90 12.31 20.95
N SER A 174 13.92 11.56 19.86
CA SER A 174 13.55 12.02 18.54
C SER A 174 12.46 11.14 17.94
N PHE A 175 11.60 11.71 17.14
CA PHE A 175 10.51 11.02 16.49
C PHE A 175 10.63 11.16 14.98
N ALA A 176 10.28 10.10 14.26
CA ALA A 176 10.07 10.13 12.83
C ALA A 176 8.79 9.35 12.51
N GLN A 177 8.10 9.75 11.46
CA GLN A 177 6.87 9.10 11.01
C GLN A 177 7.13 8.37 9.71
N VAL A 178 6.53 7.20 9.57
CA VAL A 178 6.49 6.41 8.34
C VAL A 178 5.05 6.35 7.86
N ASP A 179 4.82 6.87 6.66
CA ASP A 179 3.56 6.77 5.96
C ASP A 179 3.68 5.77 4.81
N VAL A 180 2.64 4.96 4.61
CA VAL A 180 2.63 3.94 3.57
C VAL A 180 1.30 4.00 2.82
N GLY A 181 1.37 4.02 1.50
CA GLY A 181 0.24 3.94 0.61
C GLY A 181 0.44 2.91 -0.50
N PRO A 182 -0.63 2.37 -1.09
CA PRO A 182 -0.50 1.52 -2.26
C PRO A 182 -0.11 2.36 -3.50
N VAL A 183 0.65 1.76 -4.42
CA VAL A 183 0.79 2.30 -5.77
C VAL A 183 -0.48 1.97 -6.54
N VAL A 184 -1.14 3.00 -7.06
CA VAL A 184 -2.33 2.83 -7.90
C VAL A 184 -2.03 3.47 -9.24
N GLU A 185 -2.18 2.72 -10.33
CA GLU A 185 -1.96 3.24 -11.68
C GLU A 185 -2.97 4.35 -12.03
N ASP A 186 -2.45 5.48 -12.51
CA ASP A 186 -3.19 6.71 -12.81
C ASP A 186 -3.85 6.69 -14.20
N SER A 187 -4.80 5.81 -14.46
CA SER A 187 -5.61 5.94 -15.67
C SER A 187 -7.08 5.69 -15.36
N VAL A 188 -7.77 6.74 -14.96
CA VAL A 188 -9.25 6.73 -14.94
C VAL A 188 -9.74 7.10 -16.32
N GLU A 189 -9.81 6.13 -17.23
CA GLU A 189 -10.63 6.27 -18.44
C GLU A 189 -12.08 5.97 -18.07
N VAL A 190 -12.92 6.99 -18.09
CA VAL A 190 -14.36 6.83 -17.89
C VAL A 190 -15.02 6.64 -19.28
N GLU A 191 -15.33 5.39 -19.61
CA GLU A 191 -16.21 5.10 -20.73
C GLU A 191 -17.65 5.43 -20.32
N VAL A 192 -18.30 6.27 -21.14
CA VAL A 192 -19.70 6.67 -20.94
C VAL A 192 -20.57 5.95 -21.94
N ASP A 193 -21.38 4.99 -21.49
CA ASP A 193 -22.37 4.33 -22.34
C ASP A 193 -23.53 5.30 -22.64
N GLU A 194 -23.86 5.45 -23.91
CA GLU A 194 -25.02 6.27 -24.32
C GLU A 194 -26.36 5.73 -23.77
N GLY A 195 -26.46 4.43 -23.48
CA GLY A 195 -27.64 3.81 -22.85
C GLY A 195 -27.88 4.28 -21.40
N ASP A 196 -26.84 4.73 -20.71
CA ASP A 196 -26.89 5.26 -19.35
C ASP A 196 -27.22 6.75 -19.29
N LEU A 197 -27.42 7.38 -20.45
CA LEU A 197 -27.67 8.81 -20.54
C LEU A 197 -29.15 9.12 -20.81
N ARG A 198 -29.72 9.99 -20.00
CA ARG A 198 -30.95 10.68 -20.32
C ARG A 198 -30.64 12.08 -20.84
N ILE A 199 -30.99 12.34 -22.10
CA ILE A 199 -30.75 13.62 -22.78
C ILE A 199 -32.09 14.35 -22.94
N ASP A 200 -32.23 15.48 -22.27
CA ASP A 200 -33.39 16.35 -22.35
C ASP A 200 -33.01 17.66 -23.06
N THR A 201 -33.83 18.07 -24.04
CA THR A 201 -33.67 19.38 -24.71
C THR A 201 -34.71 20.37 -24.23
N TYR A 202 -34.32 21.62 -24.08
CA TYR A 202 -35.21 22.67 -23.60
C TYR A 202 -34.84 24.00 -24.22
N ARG A 203 -35.73 25.00 -24.04
CA ARG A 203 -35.49 26.35 -24.55
C ARG A 203 -34.48 27.06 -23.69
N ALA A 204 -33.43 27.59 -24.34
CA ALA A 204 -32.47 28.44 -23.65
C ALA A 204 -33.14 29.68 -23.08
N SER A 205 -32.92 30.00 -21.82
CA SER A 205 -33.38 31.23 -21.17
C SER A 205 -32.19 32.19 -21.00
N GLY A 206 -32.21 33.36 -21.68
CA GLY A 206 -31.14 34.36 -21.58
C GLY A 206 -31.46 35.64 -22.39
N ALA A 207 -30.70 36.70 -22.18
CA ALA A 207 -30.76 37.93 -22.91
C ALA A 207 -30.25 37.77 -24.37
N GLY A 208 -31.07 37.20 -25.24
CA GLY A 208 -30.80 37.01 -26.65
C GLY A 208 -32.05 37.26 -27.49
N GLY A 209 -31.89 37.81 -28.70
CA GLY A 209 -32.97 38.24 -29.59
C GLY A 209 -33.97 37.13 -29.99
N GLN A 210 -34.95 37.45 -30.76
CA GLN A 210 -36.14 36.66 -31.09
C GLN A 210 -35.86 35.21 -31.60
N HIS A 211 -34.63 34.87 -31.96
CA HIS A 211 -34.21 33.53 -32.43
C HIS A 211 -33.87 32.55 -31.26
N VAL A 212 -33.36 33.06 -30.15
CA VAL A 212 -32.99 32.24 -28.96
C VAL A 212 -34.25 31.71 -28.25
N ASN A 213 -35.37 32.41 -28.34
CA ASN A 213 -36.61 32.04 -27.68
C ASN A 213 -37.53 31.09 -28.47
N LYS A 214 -37.14 30.66 -29.70
CA LYS A 214 -37.97 29.81 -30.56
C LYS A 214 -37.42 28.39 -30.79
N THR A 215 -36.17 28.12 -30.45
CA THR A 215 -35.54 26.81 -30.71
C THR A 215 -35.10 26.17 -29.41
N ASP A 216 -35.39 24.85 -29.23
CA ASP A 216 -34.97 24.05 -28.11
C ASP A 216 -33.49 23.66 -28.29
N SER A 217 -32.59 24.65 -28.18
CA SER A 217 -31.14 24.47 -28.41
C SER A 217 -30.36 24.07 -27.15
N ALA A 218 -30.91 24.32 -25.96
CA ALA A 218 -30.28 23.92 -24.70
C ALA A 218 -30.38 22.42 -24.47
N VAL A 219 -29.30 21.82 -23.99
CA VAL A 219 -29.19 20.37 -23.73
C VAL A 219 -28.86 20.14 -22.27
N ARG A 220 -29.59 19.24 -21.64
CA ARG A 220 -29.31 18.68 -20.31
C ARG A 220 -29.05 17.19 -20.47
N ILE A 221 -27.94 16.72 -19.90
CA ILE A 221 -27.58 15.29 -19.87
C ILE A 221 -27.56 14.86 -18.41
N THR A 222 -28.28 13.80 -18.10
CA THR A 222 -28.26 13.14 -16.80
C THR A 222 -27.65 11.76 -16.98
N HIS A 223 -26.57 11.47 -16.26
CA HIS A 223 -26.00 10.11 -16.17
C HIS A 223 -26.76 9.34 -15.11
N ILE A 224 -27.53 8.35 -15.52
CA ILE A 224 -28.50 7.62 -14.69
C ILE A 224 -27.81 6.91 -13.49
N PRO A 225 -26.69 6.18 -13.69
CA PRO A 225 -26.04 5.43 -12.59
C PRO A 225 -25.49 6.32 -11.47
N THR A 226 -24.94 7.49 -11.81
CA THR A 226 -24.28 8.38 -10.81
C THR A 226 -25.17 9.54 -10.39
N GLY A 227 -26.25 9.80 -11.12
CA GLY A 227 -27.10 10.98 -10.89
C GLY A 227 -26.47 12.32 -11.28
N VAL A 228 -25.28 12.32 -11.92
CA VAL A 228 -24.62 13.55 -12.37
C VAL A 228 -25.42 14.21 -13.47
N VAL A 229 -25.72 15.51 -13.31
CA VAL A 229 -26.43 16.32 -14.27
C VAL A 229 -25.55 17.44 -14.79
N VAL A 230 -25.48 17.58 -16.10
CA VAL A 230 -24.82 18.69 -16.79
C VAL A 230 -25.78 19.37 -17.76
N GLN A 231 -25.56 20.64 -18.03
CA GLN A 231 -26.36 21.39 -18.99
C GLN A 231 -25.47 22.36 -19.78
N CYS A 232 -25.81 22.53 -21.06
CA CYS A 232 -25.15 23.51 -21.92
C CYS A 232 -26.21 24.23 -22.79
N GLN A 233 -26.11 25.58 -22.85
CA GLN A 233 -26.99 26.42 -23.64
C GLN A 233 -26.24 27.56 -24.36
N ASN A 234 -24.90 27.51 -24.39
CA ASN A 234 -24.07 28.64 -24.85
C ASN A 234 -24.05 28.76 -26.37
N GLU A 235 -24.28 27.65 -27.09
CA GLU A 235 -24.21 27.60 -28.54
C GLU A 235 -25.59 27.67 -29.18
N ARG A 236 -25.65 28.19 -30.43
CA ARG A 236 -26.89 28.26 -31.23
C ARG A 236 -27.35 26.91 -31.74
N SER A 237 -26.44 25.95 -31.84
CA SER A 237 -26.68 24.60 -32.33
C SER A 237 -26.87 23.61 -31.19
N GLN A 238 -27.98 22.87 -31.21
CA GLN A 238 -28.26 21.79 -30.28
C GLN A 238 -27.16 20.70 -30.34
N THR A 239 -26.61 20.39 -31.50
CA THR A 239 -25.55 19.41 -31.68
C THR A 239 -24.24 19.85 -30.98
N GLN A 240 -23.90 21.15 -31.07
CA GLN A 240 -22.74 21.71 -30.40
C GLN A 240 -22.93 21.71 -28.88
N ASN A 241 -24.12 22.13 -28.40
CA ASN A 241 -24.45 22.05 -26.98
C ASN A 241 -24.40 20.61 -26.43
N LYS A 242 -24.85 19.61 -27.22
CA LYS A 242 -24.73 18.19 -26.84
C LYS A 242 -23.24 17.77 -26.72
N ALA A 243 -22.40 18.16 -27.66
CA ALA A 243 -20.97 17.83 -27.64
C ALA A 243 -20.26 18.45 -26.44
N VAL A 244 -20.51 19.73 -26.14
CA VAL A 244 -19.97 20.42 -24.96
C VAL A 244 -20.49 19.81 -23.65
N ALA A 245 -21.79 19.50 -23.59
CA ALA A 245 -22.37 18.84 -22.42
C ALA A 245 -21.76 17.44 -22.18
N MET A 246 -21.48 16.67 -23.23
CA MET A 246 -20.77 15.38 -23.12
C MET A 246 -19.36 15.55 -22.59
N GLN A 247 -18.61 16.56 -23.02
CA GLN A 247 -17.29 16.84 -22.46
C GLN A 247 -17.37 17.21 -20.98
N LEU A 248 -18.32 18.07 -20.60
CA LEU A 248 -18.55 18.45 -19.20
C LEU A 248 -18.95 17.24 -18.35
N LEU A 249 -19.77 16.33 -18.90
CA LEU A 249 -20.14 15.11 -18.20
C LEU A 249 -18.93 14.22 -17.93
N ARG A 250 -18.11 13.97 -18.95
CA ARG A 250 -16.88 13.18 -18.80
C ARG A 250 -15.95 13.76 -17.74
N SER A 251 -15.70 15.08 -17.79
CA SER A 251 -14.88 15.74 -16.78
C SER A 251 -15.43 15.58 -15.35
N LYS A 252 -16.76 15.69 -15.17
CA LYS A 252 -17.39 15.51 -13.85
C LYS A 252 -17.38 14.06 -13.37
N LEU A 253 -17.50 13.10 -14.29
CA LEU A 253 -17.41 11.67 -13.94
C LEU A 253 -15.99 11.30 -13.53
N ILE A 254 -14.96 11.82 -14.23
CA ILE A 254 -13.56 11.66 -13.86
C ILE A 254 -13.31 12.22 -12.47
N GLU A 255 -13.73 13.49 -12.19
CA GLU A 255 -13.60 14.12 -10.88
C GLU A 255 -14.30 13.31 -9.76
N LEU A 256 -15.46 12.74 -10.04
CA LEU A 256 -16.19 11.92 -9.08
C LEU A 256 -15.47 10.60 -8.80
N GLU A 257 -14.89 9.99 -9.81
CA GLU A 257 -14.15 8.74 -9.65
C GLU A 257 -12.80 8.95 -8.95
N GLU A 258 -12.09 10.02 -9.29
CA GLU A 258 -10.87 10.45 -8.57
C GLU A 258 -11.15 10.72 -7.09
N ARG A 259 -12.28 11.35 -6.77
CA ARG A 259 -12.68 11.58 -5.38
C ARG A 259 -12.98 10.29 -4.65
N LYS A 260 -13.73 9.36 -5.24
CA LYS A 260 -14.01 8.05 -4.63
C LYS A 260 -12.69 7.29 -4.37
N ARG A 261 -11.82 7.26 -5.37
CA ARG A 261 -10.51 6.63 -5.30
C ARG A 261 -9.64 7.26 -4.20
N SER A 262 -9.67 8.59 -4.07
CA SER A 262 -8.99 9.31 -2.99
C SER A 262 -9.55 8.97 -1.61
N GLU A 263 -10.88 8.83 -1.47
CA GLU A 263 -11.54 8.42 -0.24
C GLU A 263 -11.22 6.96 0.12
N GLU A 264 -11.16 6.06 -0.86
CA GLU A 264 -10.77 4.65 -0.67
C GLU A 264 -9.29 4.54 -0.27
N MET A 265 -8.41 5.28 -0.94
CA MET A 265 -7.01 5.38 -0.56
C MET A 265 -6.81 5.97 0.84
N ALA A 266 -7.59 6.99 1.22
CA ALA A 266 -7.55 7.56 2.56
C ALA A 266 -8.00 6.52 3.61
N LYS A 267 -9.01 5.70 3.31
CA LYS A 267 -9.41 4.57 4.16
C LYS A 267 -8.33 3.50 4.24
N ALA A 268 -7.70 3.14 3.12
CA ALA A 268 -6.59 2.18 3.10
C ALA A 268 -5.37 2.69 3.86
N ARG A 269 -5.06 4.00 3.75
CA ARG A 269 -4.00 4.65 4.53
C ARG A 269 -4.30 4.70 6.02
N GLY A 270 -5.57 4.62 6.44
CA GLY A 270 -6.00 4.77 7.85
C GLY A 270 -5.79 6.19 8.41
N GLU A 271 -6.17 6.38 9.66
CA GLU A 271 -6.01 7.68 10.32
C GLU A 271 -4.53 8.02 10.53
N VAL A 272 -4.13 9.19 10.04
CA VAL A 272 -2.82 9.78 10.37
C VAL A 272 -2.90 10.27 11.82
N LYS A 273 -2.25 9.55 12.74
CA LYS A 273 -2.14 10.01 14.13
C LYS A 273 -1.08 11.10 14.23
N ASP A 274 -1.36 12.13 15.02
CA ASP A 274 -0.38 13.19 15.30
C ASP A 274 0.94 12.60 15.79
N VAL A 275 2.06 13.14 15.27
CA VAL A 275 3.43 12.77 15.67
C VAL A 275 3.72 13.33 17.07
N ALA A 276 3.10 12.72 18.11
CA ALA A 276 3.15 13.17 19.47
C ALA A 276 3.52 12.03 20.43
N TRP A 277 3.90 12.41 21.64
CA TRP A 277 4.15 11.49 22.75
C TRP A 277 2.93 10.58 22.98
N GLY A 278 3.17 9.25 22.94
CA GLY A 278 2.15 8.24 23.21
C GLY A 278 1.57 7.53 21.98
N SER A 279 1.88 7.98 20.77
CA SER A 279 1.41 7.36 19.51
C SER A 279 2.47 6.50 18.79
N GLN A 280 3.63 6.27 19.41
CA GLN A 280 4.71 5.50 18.80
C GLN A 280 4.34 4.01 18.66
N ILE A 281 4.61 3.43 17.48
CA ILE A 281 4.48 2.00 17.25
C ILE A 281 5.71 1.23 17.74
N ARG A 282 6.92 1.83 17.59
CA ARG A 282 8.18 1.20 17.96
C ARG A 282 9.16 2.18 18.58
N SER A 283 9.88 1.74 19.61
CA SER A 283 10.93 2.50 20.28
C SER A 283 12.27 1.84 20.09
N TYR A 284 13.27 2.66 19.75
CA TYR A 284 14.67 2.28 19.58
C TYR A 284 15.47 2.99 20.66
N VAL A 285 15.96 2.25 21.65
CA VAL A 285 16.72 2.77 22.77
C VAL A 285 18.17 2.35 22.63
N MET A 286 19.09 3.33 22.57
CA MET A 286 20.53 3.10 22.47
C MET A 286 21.28 3.53 23.73
N HIS A 287 20.60 4.20 24.67
CA HIS A 287 21.17 4.63 25.93
C HIS A 287 20.08 4.83 27.01
N PRO A 288 20.24 4.35 28.28
CA PRO A 288 21.42 3.74 28.89
C PRO A 288 21.58 2.23 28.60
N TYR A 289 20.62 1.61 27.98
CA TYR A 289 20.63 0.21 27.52
C TYR A 289 20.24 0.16 26.06
N THR A 290 20.47 -0.97 25.40
CA THR A 290 20.10 -1.18 23.99
C THR A 290 18.85 -2.05 23.91
N MET A 291 17.83 -1.58 23.19
CA MET A 291 16.57 -2.30 23.01
C MET A 291 15.77 -1.70 21.85
N VAL A 292 15.18 -2.54 21.03
CA VAL A 292 14.08 -2.18 20.12
C VAL A 292 12.82 -2.89 20.61
N LYS A 293 11.73 -2.13 20.82
CA LYS A 293 10.46 -2.67 21.27
C LYS A 293 9.31 -2.16 20.42
N ASP A 294 8.53 -3.07 19.88
CA ASP A 294 7.25 -2.77 19.24
C ASP A 294 6.13 -2.78 20.29
N HIS A 295 5.47 -1.63 20.47
CA HIS A 295 4.42 -1.46 21.48
C HIS A 295 3.09 -2.13 21.11
N ARG A 296 2.93 -2.52 19.86
CA ARG A 296 1.71 -3.20 19.37
C ARG A 296 1.73 -4.68 19.69
N THR A 297 2.90 -5.32 19.59
CA THR A 297 3.09 -6.77 19.77
C THR A 297 3.80 -7.14 21.06
N GLU A 298 4.44 -6.17 21.72
CA GLU A 298 5.35 -6.33 22.87
C GLU A 298 6.64 -7.09 22.49
N HIS A 299 6.92 -7.29 21.20
CA HIS A 299 8.15 -7.91 20.72
C HIS A 299 9.37 -7.02 21.04
N GLU A 300 10.42 -7.61 21.61
CA GLU A 300 11.64 -6.90 22.04
C GLU A 300 12.89 -7.58 21.50
N VAL A 301 13.83 -6.77 20.98
CA VAL A 301 15.16 -7.21 20.54
C VAL A 301 16.25 -6.34 21.15
N GLY A 302 17.28 -6.94 21.74
CA GLY A 302 18.39 -6.22 22.37
C GLY A 302 19.41 -5.65 21.38
N ASP A 303 19.57 -6.29 20.21
CA ASP A 303 20.52 -5.88 19.16
C ASP A 303 19.91 -4.80 18.25
N VAL A 304 20.03 -3.55 18.69
CA VAL A 304 19.52 -2.39 17.94
C VAL A 304 20.21 -2.25 16.59
N GLN A 305 21.53 -2.56 16.51
CA GLN A 305 22.27 -2.39 15.26
C GLN A 305 21.80 -3.37 14.19
N ARG A 306 21.54 -4.63 14.54
CA ARG A 306 20.98 -5.64 13.64
C ARG A 306 19.65 -5.17 13.04
N VAL A 307 18.79 -4.59 13.87
CA VAL A 307 17.50 -4.03 13.42
C VAL A 307 17.70 -2.84 12.48
N LEU A 308 18.58 -1.90 12.82
CA LEU A 308 18.90 -0.74 11.96
C LEU A 308 19.61 -1.12 10.66
N ASP A 309 20.19 -2.31 10.61
CA ASP A 309 20.74 -2.89 9.37
C ASP A 309 19.69 -3.62 8.53
N GLY A 310 18.40 -3.51 8.89
CA GLY A 310 17.27 -3.99 8.11
C GLY A 310 16.74 -5.36 8.53
N ASP A 311 17.05 -5.86 9.74
CA ASP A 311 16.47 -7.10 10.26
C ASP A 311 15.19 -6.79 11.06
N ILE A 312 14.09 -6.58 10.33
CA ILE A 312 12.79 -6.17 10.88
C ILE A 312 11.67 -7.19 10.64
N ASP A 313 11.95 -8.31 10.00
CA ASP A 313 10.94 -9.30 9.60
C ASP A 313 10.12 -9.86 10.75
N GLU A 314 10.75 -10.12 11.90
CA GLU A 314 10.07 -10.64 13.08
C GLU A 314 9.02 -9.63 13.62
N PHE A 315 9.35 -8.34 13.64
CA PHE A 315 8.40 -7.30 14.07
C PHE A 315 7.18 -7.22 13.14
N ILE A 316 7.42 -7.28 11.83
CA ILE A 316 6.36 -7.25 10.81
C ILE A 316 5.47 -8.48 10.94
N ARG A 317 6.06 -9.68 11.02
CA ARG A 317 5.34 -10.96 11.13
C ARG A 317 4.46 -11.00 12.40
N ASP A 318 5.00 -10.61 13.55
CA ASP A 318 4.26 -10.60 14.81
C ASP A 318 3.07 -9.63 14.77
N TYR A 319 3.26 -8.46 14.15
CA TYR A 319 2.17 -7.50 13.99
C TYR A 319 1.07 -8.03 13.05
N LEU A 320 1.44 -8.59 11.91
CA LEU A 320 0.50 -9.15 10.95
C LEU A 320 -0.28 -10.32 11.55
N ASN A 321 0.40 -11.24 12.26
CA ASN A 321 -0.25 -12.35 12.96
C ASN A 321 -1.27 -11.86 13.99
N LYS A 322 -0.91 -10.86 14.79
CA LYS A 322 -1.82 -10.29 15.80
C LYS A 322 -3.03 -9.65 15.16
N THR A 323 -2.85 -8.95 14.05
CA THR A 323 -3.94 -8.30 13.31
C THR A 323 -4.86 -9.32 12.68
N ALA A 324 -4.31 -10.37 12.06
CA ALA A 324 -5.09 -11.47 11.48
C ALA A 324 -5.93 -12.22 12.54
N ALA A 325 -5.36 -12.46 13.73
CA ALA A 325 -6.09 -13.08 14.84
C ALA A 325 -7.25 -12.21 15.35
N ALA A 326 -7.05 -10.87 15.40
CA ALA A 326 -8.09 -9.93 15.80
C ALA A 326 -9.23 -9.82 14.77
N SER A 327 -8.94 -10.01 13.48
CA SER A 327 -9.95 -9.98 12.41
C SER A 327 -10.78 -11.27 12.32
N ALA A 328 -10.30 -12.37 12.92
CA ALA A 328 -10.97 -13.68 12.93
C ALA A 328 -11.88 -13.88 14.14
N SER A 329 -11.86 -12.97 15.12
CA SER A 329 -12.66 -12.97 16.36
C SER A 329 -13.89 -12.10 16.22
#